data_e90bff03f5b3b0ae039533b1d8cdb6c0
#
_entry.id   e90bff03f5b3b0ae039533b1d8cdb6c0
#
_cell.length_a   1.000
_cell.length_b   1.000
_cell.length_c   1.000
_cell.angle_alpha   90.00
_cell.angle_beta   90.00
_cell.angle_gamma   90.00
#
_symmetry.space_group_name_H-M   'P 1'
#
loop_
_entity.id
_entity.type
_entity.pdbx_description
1 polymer ?
#
loop_
_entity_poly.entity_id
_entity_poly.type
_entity_poly.pdbx_seq_one_letter_code
_entity_poly.pdbx_strand_id
1 'polypeptide(L)'
;MKIVILSRDSSLYSTRRLKEAGELRGHEIQVIDHMRCYMNITSHNPKVMYQGQPLVGVEAVIPRIGASKTFYGTAVVRQFEIMGIFTANTSMAISRSRDKLRSLQIMARRGIGLPVTGFAHSTKDIDGLVDIVGGAPLVIKLLEGTQGIGVVLAETQQAAKSVIEAFRGLDANILVQEFIKEAGGMDIRCLVLGDKVIAAMKRQGAPGEFRSNLHRGGAAARVRLTPEERSTAIRAAKAMGLRVAGVDLLRSNHGPVVMEVNSSPGLEGIEKATEVDVAGKIIDFVVKHTSPHPNDRDRIKY
;
A
#
# COMPACT_ATOMS: atom_id res chain seq x y z
N MET A 1 20.78 13.62 -10.84
CA MET A 1 20.37 13.52 -9.42
C MET A 1 20.80 12.17 -8.88
N LYS A 2 21.13 12.13 -7.58
CA LYS A 2 21.37 10.87 -6.86
C LYS A 2 20.11 10.44 -6.11
N ILE A 3 19.52 9.32 -6.55
CA ILE A 3 18.27 8.78 -6.01
C ILE A 3 18.55 7.44 -5.34
N VAL A 4 18.12 7.28 -4.10
CA VAL A 4 18.22 6.03 -3.36
C VAL A 4 16.90 5.27 -3.43
N ILE A 5 16.93 4.01 -3.83
CA ILE A 5 15.80 3.08 -3.72
C ILE A 5 16.04 2.21 -2.49
N LEU A 6 15.19 2.35 -1.45
CA LEU A 6 15.26 1.52 -0.26
C LEU A 6 14.54 0.19 -0.51
N SER A 7 15.31 -0.85 -0.85
CA SER A 7 14.79 -2.19 -1.13
C SER A 7 15.74 -3.26 -0.62
N ARG A 8 15.21 -4.33 -0.03
CA ARG A 8 15.99 -5.45 0.48
C ARG A 8 16.57 -6.35 -0.61
N ASP A 9 15.99 -6.28 -1.80
CA ASP A 9 16.36 -7.14 -2.90
C ASP A 9 16.33 -6.36 -4.21
N SER A 10 17.50 -6.22 -4.82
CA SER A 10 17.68 -5.52 -6.10
C SER A 10 17.15 -6.30 -7.30
N SER A 11 16.97 -7.63 -7.16
CA SER A 11 16.49 -8.51 -8.22
C SER A 11 14.98 -8.44 -8.43
N LEU A 12 14.21 -7.95 -7.44
CA LEU A 12 12.77 -7.80 -7.54
C LEU A 12 12.40 -6.93 -8.75
N TYR A 13 11.44 -7.37 -9.54
CA TYR A 13 10.98 -6.67 -10.75
C TYR A 13 10.83 -5.16 -10.52
N SER A 14 10.05 -4.76 -9.52
CA SER A 14 9.79 -3.34 -9.26
C SER A 14 11.04 -2.54 -8.92
N THR A 15 11.99 -3.13 -8.18
CA THR A 15 13.26 -2.48 -7.83
C THR A 15 14.13 -2.31 -9.05
N ARG A 16 14.29 -3.38 -9.85
CA ARG A 16 15.05 -3.36 -11.10
C ARG A 16 14.48 -2.35 -12.09
N ARG A 17 13.16 -2.36 -12.32
CA ARG A 17 12.50 -1.42 -13.23
C ARG A 17 12.69 0.04 -12.82
N LEU A 18 12.58 0.36 -11.52
CA LEU A 18 12.85 1.70 -11.02
C LEU A 18 14.31 2.11 -11.23
N LYS A 19 15.25 1.19 -10.99
CA LYS A 19 16.67 1.44 -11.25
C LYS A 19 16.93 1.71 -12.73
N GLU A 20 16.52 0.81 -13.61
CA GLU A 20 16.66 0.93 -15.07
C GLU A 20 16.03 2.25 -15.56
N ALA A 21 14.81 2.56 -15.12
CA ALA A 21 14.10 3.77 -15.53
C ALA A 21 14.82 5.06 -15.11
N GLY A 22 15.45 5.06 -13.93
CA GLY A 22 16.23 6.19 -13.43
C GLY A 22 17.56 6.35 -14.18
N GLU A 23 18.29 5.26 -14.39
CA GLU A 23 19.57 5.25 -15.14
C GLU A 23 19.36 5.69 -16.59
N LEU A 24 18.30 5.21 -17.26
CA LEU A 24 17.93 5.64 -18.62
C LEU A 24 17.61 7.14 -18.73
N ARG A 25 17.23 7.79 -17.62
CA ARG A 25 16.98 9.23 -17.54
C ARG A 25 18.20 10.04 -17.07
N GLY A 26 19.37 9.39 -16.99
CA GLY A 26 20.64 10.03 -16.61
C GLY A 26 20.77 10.32 -15.12
N HIS A 27 20.06 9.59 -14.25
CA HIS A 27 20.20 9.71 -12.81
C HIS A 27 21.11 8.65 -12.22
N GLU A 28 21.85 9.00 -11.15
CA GLU A 28 22.58 8.04 -10.33
C GLU A 28 21.59 7.32 -9.41
N ILE A 29 21.39 6.02 -9.62
CA ILE A 29 20.46 5.21 -8.83
C ILE A 29 21.22 4.23 -7.96
N GLN A 30 21.00 4.35 -6.64
CA GLN A 30 21.60 3.43 -5.68
C GLN A 30 20.49 2.61 -4.99
N VAL A 31 20.55 1.28 -5.10
CA VAL A 31 19.64 0.38 -4.37
C VAL A 31 20.30 0.01 -3.05
N ILE A 32 19.60 0.29 -1.95
CA ILE A 32 20.11 0.12 -0.59
C ILE A 32 19.16 -0.75 0.23
N ASP A 33 19.69 -1.79 0.84
CA ASP A 33 18.95 -2.57 1.83
C ASP A 33 18.79 -1.75 3.12
N HIS A 34 17.56 -1.26 3.35
CA HIS A 34 17.24 -0.46 4.51
C HIS A 34 17.46 -1.21 5.85
N MET A 35 17.44 -2.55 5.85
CA MET A 35 17.74 -3.33 7.06
C MET A 35 19.22 -3.32 7.44
N ARG A 36 20.10 -2.91 6.52
CA ARG A 36 21.53 -2.74 6.74
C ARG A 36 21.94 -1.28 6.97
N CYS A 37 20.98 -0.36 6.87
CA CYS A 37 21.20 1.02 7.28
C CYS A 37 21.28 1.11 8.80
N TYR A 38 22.06 2.04 9.30
CA TYR A 38 21.98 2.49 10.68
C TYR A 38 22.08 4.02 10.73
N MET A 39 21.56 4.61 11.78
CA MET A 39 21.32 6.04 11.85
C MET A 39 22.20 6.68 12.93
N ASN A 40 22.87 7.76 12.57
CA ASN A 40 23.46 8.67 13.54
C ASN A 40 22.42 9.76 13.86
N ILE A 41 21.86 9.69 15.06
CA ILE A 41 20.83 10.60 15.54
C ILE A 41 21.49 11.66 16.40
N THR A 42 21.76 12.83 15.80
CA THR A 42 22.37 13.99 16.45
C THR A 42 21.61 15.25 16.12
N SER A 43 21.68 16.26 17.00
CA SER A 43 20.92 17.52 16.86
C SER A 43 21.28 18.36 15.63
N HIS A 44 22.51 18.28 15.15
CA HIS A 44 23.00 19.21 14.11
C HIS A 44 23.44 18.55 12.81
N ASN A 45 23.72 17.24 12.81
CA ASN A 45 24.23 16.56 11.62
C ASN A 45 23.76 15.10 11.59
N PRO A 46 22.43 14.87 11.50
CA PRO A 46 21.89 13.52 11.40
C PRO A 46 22.35 12.84 10.11
N LYS A 47 22.65 11.55 10.16
CA LYS A 47 23.14 10.79 9.01
C LYS A 47 22.47 9.42 8.92
N VAL A 48 22.31 8.94 7.70
CA VAL A 48 22.09 7.53 7.43
C VAL A 48 23.40 6.92 6.99
N MET A 49 23.79 5.84 7.66
CA MET A 49 25.02 5.08 7.41
C MET A 49 24.70 3.78 6.71
N TYR A 50 25.55 3.38 5.79
CA TYR A 50 25.48 2.10 5.08
C TYR A 50 26.88 1.57 4.82
N GLN A 51 27.13 0.30 5.17
CA GLN A 51 28.46 -0.33 4.98
C GLN A 51 29.63 0.50 5.59
N GLY A 52 29.44 1.07 6.76
CA GLY A 52 30.47 1.85 7.43
C GLY A 52 30.63 3.30 6.94
N GLN A 53 29.93 3.70 5.90
CA GLN A 53 30.03 5.05 5.30
C GLN A 53 28.71 5.80 5.38
N PRO A 54 28.74 7.14 5.53
CA PRO A 54 27.55 7.96 5.42
C PRO A 54 27.04 8.01 3.97
N LEU A 55 25.73 7.95 3.80
CA LEU A 55 25.09 8.18 2.51
C LEU A 55 25.06 9.69 2.23
N VAL A 56 25.96 10.13 1.37
CA VAL A 56 26.13 11.56 1.03
C VAL A 56 25.60 11.86 -0.37
N GLY A 57 25.18 13.12 -0.58
CA GLY A 57 24.73 13.60 -1.88
C GLY A 57 23.37 13.01 -2.33
N VAL A 58 22.64 12.35 -1.44
CA VAL A 58 21.30 11.82 -1.75
C VAL A 58 20.32 13.00 -1.86
N GLU A 59 19.62 13.08 -2.99
CA GLU A 59 18.64 14.14 -3.23
C GLU A 59 17.20 13.64 -3.08
N ALA A 60 16.95 12.36 -3.37
CA ALA A 60 15.63 11.76 -3.23
C ALA A 60 15.69 10.28 -2.80
N VAL A 61 14.62 9.84 -2.15
CA VAL A 61 14.45 8.45 -1.69
C VAL A 61 13.13 7.88 -2.20
N ILE A 62 13.18 6.67 -2.77
CA ILE A 62 12.00 5.88 -3.14
C ILE A 62 11.89 4.70 -2.19
N PRO A 63 11.00 4.73 -1.20
CA PRO A 63 10.81 3.64 -0.27
C PRO A 63 10.10 2.45 -0.93
N ARG A 64 10.72 1.26 -0.85
CA ARG A 64 10.14 -0.03 -1.21
C ARG A 64 10.10 -0.95 0.02
N ILE A 65 9.42 -0.45 1.07
CA ILE A 65 9.40 -1.12 2.37
C ILE A 65 8.37 -2.24 2.36
N GLY A 66 8.81 -3.46 2.67
CA GLY A 66 7.95 -4.63 2.84
C GLY A 66 7.14 -4.58 4.15
N ALA A 67 5.96 -5.22 4.18
CA ALA A 67 5.04 -5.16 5.32
C ALA A 67 5.70 -5.65 6.63
N SER A 68 6.43 -6.76 6.60
CA SER A 68 7.09 -7.34 7.78
C SER A 68 8.26 -6.51 8.34
N LYS A 69 8.68 -5.45 7.64
CA LYS A 69 9.82 -4.59 8.02
C LYS A 69 9.41 -3.12 8.12
N THR A 70 8.14 -2.86 8.34
CA THR A 70 7.57 -1.50 8.37
C THR A 70 8.22 -0.64 9.44
N PHE A 71 8.38 -1.14 10.68
CA PHE A 71 8.94 -0.36 11.78
C PHE A 71 10.32 0.22 11.44
N TYR A 72 11.27 -0.66 11.13
CA TYR A 72 12.65 -0.22 10.85
C TYR A 72 12.75 0.53 9.53
N GLY A 73 12.07 0.05 8.50
CA GLY A 73 12.07 0.71 7.19
C GLY A 73 11.55 2.15 7.26
N THR A 74 10.48 2.39 8.01
CA THR A 74 9.96 3.76 8.18
C THR A 74 10.84 4.62 9.08
N ALA A 75 11.58 4.03 10.04
CA ALA A 75 12.59 4.76 10.81
C ALA A 75 13.72 5.28 9.90
N VAL A 76 14.21 4.46 8.97
CA VAL A 76 15.21 4.88 7.98
C VAL A 76 14.66 5.98 7.05
N VAL A 77 13.43 5.83 6.56
CA VAL A 77 12.77 6.87 5.73
C VAL A 77 12.67 8.18 6.50
N ARG A 78 12.24 8.14 7.77
CA ARG A 78 12.13 9.31 8.64
C ARG A 78 13.47 10.00 8.87
N GLN A 79 14.56 9.24 8.97
CA GLN A 79 15.89 9.83 9.08
C GLN A 79 16.25 10.66 7.84
N PHE A 80 15.94 10.16 6.63
CA PHE A 80 16.11 10.97 5.41
C PHE A 80 15.23 12.22 5.41
N GLU A 81 13.98 12.11 5.89
CA GLU A 81 13.07 13.25 6.02
C GLU A 81 13.63 14.34 6.96
N ILE A 82 14.18 13.92 8.12
CA ILE A 82 14.84 14.83 9.08
C ILE A 82 16.08 15.49 8.47
N MET A 83 16.78 14.80 7.57
CA MET A 83 17.90 15.37 6.80
C MET A 83 17.45 16.32 5.69
N GLY A 84 16.14 16.58 5.53
CA GLY A 84 15.57 17.42 4.48
C GLY A 84 15.55 16.79 3.10
N ILE A 85 15.75 15.47 2.98
CA ILE A 85 15.78 14.75 1.71
C ILE A 85 14.36 14.37 1.31
N PHE A 86 14.01 14.63 0.05
CA PHE A 86 12.71 14.27 -0.49
C PHE A 86 12.48 12.75 -0.46
N THR A 87 11.32 12.31 0.02
CA THR A 87 10.87 10.91 -0.02
C THR A 87 9.61 10.78 -0.86
N ALA A 88 9.58 9.84 -1.81
CA ALA A 88 8.42 9.61 -2.68
C ALA A 88 7.14 9.32 -1.89
N ASN A 89 7.27 8.60 -0.78
CA ASN A 89 6.25 8.44 0.25
C ASN A 89 6.88 8.71 1.62
N THR A 90 6.19 9.46 2.46
CA THR A 90 6.68 9.76 3.81
C THR A 90 6.56 8.56 4.75
N SER A 91 7.41 8.53 5.77
CA SER A 91 7.39 7.49 6.81
C SER A 91 6.01 7.38 7.48
N MET A 92 5.38 8.52 7.75
CA MET A 92 4.04 8.59 8.33
C MET A 92 2.97 8.01 7.39
N ALA A 93 3.01 8.35 6.10
CA ALA A 93 2.07 7.84 5.10
C ALA A 93 2.20 6.32 4.93
N ILE A 94 3.44 5.81 4.91
CA ILE A 94 3.71 4.37 4.87
C ILE A 94 3.12 3.69 6.11
N SER A 95 3.38 4.21 7.30
CA SER A 95 2.87 3.63 8.55
C SER A 95 1.34 3.62 8.60
N ARG A 96 0.67 4.71 8.17
CA ARG A 96 -0.79 4.78 8.10
C ARG A 96 -1.40 3.74 7.18
N SER A 97 -0.81 3.55 6.00
CA SER A 97 -1.32 2.59 5.02
C SER A 97 -1.06 1.13 5.41
N ARG A 98 -0.06 0.87 6.24
CA ARG A 98 0.27 -0.47 6.73
C ARG A 98 -0.63 -0.95 7.87
N ASP A 99 -1.11 -0.03 8.68
CA ASP A 99 -2.09 -0.30 9.72
C ASP A 99 -3.49 -0.38 9.09
N LYS A 100 -3.96 -1.61 8.84
CA LYS A 100 -5.24 -1.86 8.16
C LYS A 100 -6.42 -1.22 8.88
N LEU A 101 -6.48 -1.35 10.21
CA LEU A 101 -7.59 -0.79 10.99
C LEU A 101 -7.58 0.73 10.91
N ARG A 102 -6.43 1.36 11.18
CA ARG A 102 -6.26 2.81 11.08
C ARG A 102 -6.56 3.33 9.68
N SER A 103 -6.12 2.62 8.65
CA SER A 103 -6.39 2.95 7.24
C SER A 103 -7.90 3.01 6.97
N LEU A 104 -8.66 1.99 7.38
CA LEU A 104 -10.12 1.95 7.25
C LEU A 104 -10.79 3.09 8.02
N GLN A 105 -10.39 3.35 9.28
CA GLN A 105 -10.95 4.43 10.10
C GLN A 105 -10.70 5.81 9.46
N ILE A 106 -9.51 6.06 8.91
CA ILE A 106 -9.19 7.32 8.24
C ILE A 106 -10.04 7.48 6.96
N MET A 107 -10.19 6.44 6.17
CA MET A 107 -10.98 6.47 4.94
C MET A 107 -12.47 6.64 5.24
N ALA A 108 -13.00 5.94 6.25
CA ALA A 108 -14.38 6.09 6.70
C ALA A 108 -14.68 7.52 7.12
N ARG A 109 -13.81 8.13 7.95
CA ARG A 109 -13.95 9.54 8.37
C ARG A 109 -14.00 10.52 7.18
N ARG A 110 -13.38 10.15 6.06
CA ARG A 110 -13.35 10.97 4.83
C ARG A 110 -14.47 10.65 3.84
N GLY A 111 -15.43 9.82 4.22
CA GLY A 111 -16.54 9.41 3.38
C GLY A 111 -16.09 8.71 2.09
N ILE A 112 -15.05 7.89 2.18
CA ILE A 112 -14.58 7.03 1.10
C ILE A 112 -15.32 5.71 1.21
N GLY A 113 -15.90 5.23 0.10
CA GLY A 113 -16.61 3.95 0.07
C GLY A 113 -15.71 2.79 0.54
N LEU A 114 -16.21 2.01 1.49
CA LEU A 114 -15.54 0.85 2.08
C LEU A 114 -16.54 -0.29 2.19
N PRO A 115 -16.11 -1.55 2.11
CA PRO A 115 -16.95 -2.65 2.57
C PRO A 115 -17.27 -2.45 4.05
N VAL A 116 -18.51 -2.71 4.46
CA VAL A 116 -18.89 -2.61 5.88
C VAL A 116 -17.94 -3.48 6.70
N THR A 117 -17.32 -2.91 7.71
CA THR A 117 -16.24 -3.58 8.46
C THR A 117 -16.50 -3.48 9.94
N GLY A 118 -16.47 -4.62 10.61
CA GLY A 118 -16.50 -4.75 12.06
C GLY A 118 -15.13 -5.17 12.61
N PHE A 119 -14.82 -4.67 13.80
CA PHE A 119 -13.63 -5.04 14.56
C PHE A 119 -14.01 -5.20 16.03
N ALA A 120 -13.67 -6.34 16.62
CA ALA A 120 -13.87 -6.59 18.04
C ALA A 120 -12.70 -7.36 18.63
N HIS A 121 -12.36 -7.04 19.87
CA HIS A 121 -11.35 -7.77 20.64
C HIS A 121 -11.95 -8.97 21.37
N SER A 122 -13.20 -8.87 21.81
CA SER A 122 -13.90 -9.92 22.54
C SER A 122 -14.71 -10.83 21.62
N THR A 123 -14.78 -12.12 21.95
CA THR A 123 -15.65 -13.10 21.29
C THR A 123 -17.05 -13.17 21.91
N LYS A 124 -17.32 -12.40 22.98
CA LYS A 124 -18.62 -12.44 23.67
C LYS A 124 -19.76 -11.91 22.82
N ASP A 125 -19.44 -11.02 21.85
CA ASP A 125 -20.43 -10.33 21.01
C ASP A 125 -20.24 -10.69 19.52
N ILE A 126 -19.87 -11.94 19.21
CA ILE A 126 -19.62 -12.39 17.82
C ILE A 126 -20.88 -12.20 16.96
N ASP A 127 -22.06 -12.49 17.48
CA ASP A 127 -23.31 -12.34 16.73
C ASP A 127 -23.51 -10.88 16.31
N GLY A 128 -23.36 -9.94 17.22
CA GLY A 128 -23.42 -8.50 16.90
C GLY A 128 -22.35 -8.07 15.89
N LEU A 129 -21.15 -8.66 15.95
CA LEU A 129 -20.09 -8.37 14.97
C LEU A 129 -20.43 -8.89 13.57
N VAL A 130 -21.07 -10.07 13.49
CA VAL A 130 -21.54 -10.66 12.22
C VAL A 130 -22.71 -9.85 11.67
N ASP A 131 -23.64 -9.42 12.52
CA ASP A 131 -24.81 -8.63 12.13
C ASP A 131 -24.43 -7.25 11.57
N ILE A 132 -23.40 -6.59 12.15
CA ILE A 132 -22.91 -5.29 11.66
C ILE A 132 -22.54 -5.35 10.17
N VAL A 133 -21.97 -6.46 9.69
CA VAL A 133 -21.52 -6.61 8.30
C VAL A 133 -22.59 -7.21 7.39
N GLY A 134 -23.82 -7.38 7.89
CA GLY A 134 -24.96 -7.89 7.11
C GLY A 134 -25.10 -9.40 7.10
N GLY A 135 -24.41 -10.11 8.00
CA GLY A 135 -24.46 -11.58 8.08
C GLY A 135 -23.54 -12.28 7.09
N ALA A 136 -23.69 -13.61 6.99
CA ALA A 136 -22.95 -14.42 6.02
C ALA A 136 -23.64 -14.40 4.63
N PRO A 137 -22.86 -14.53 3.54
CA PRO A 137 -21.42 -14.72 3.50
C PRO A 137 -20.62 -13.45 3.87
N LEU A 138 -19.51 -13.63 4.58
CA LEU A 138 -18.65 -12.53 5.02
C LEU A 138 -17.17 -12.90 4.94
N VAL A 139 -16.29 -11.92 4.97
CA VAL A 139 -14.83 -12.10 4.90
C VAL A 139 -14.19 -11.81 6.25
N ILE A 140 -13.41 -12.76 6.76
CA ILE A 140 -12.62 -12.61 7.97
C ILE A 140 -11.16 -12.43 7.57
N LYS A 141 -10.50 -11.40 8.09
CA LYS A 141 -9.13 -11.05 7.73
C LYS A 141 -8.27 -10.89 8.99
N LEU A 142 -7.10 -11.52 8.99
CA LEU A 142 -6.07 -11.22 9.98
C LEU A 142 -5.52 -9.80 9.72
N LEU A 143 -5.37 -9.01 10.79
CA LEU A 143 -4.74 -7.68 10.68
C LEU A 143 -3.30 -7.77 10.21
N GLU A 144 -2.57 -8.77 10.66
CA GLU A 144 -1.15 -8.94 10.39
C GLU A 144 -0.85 -9.78 9.14
N GLY A 145 -1.89 -10.28 8.45
CA GLY A 145 -1.76 -11.05 7.21
C GLY A 145 -1.36 -10.21 5.99
N THR A 146 -0.59 -10.81 5.08
CA THR A 146 -0.20 -10.22 3.79
C THR A 146 -0.50 -11.15 2.63
N GLN A 147 -0.66 -10.63 1.42
CA GLN A 147 -0.85 -11.41 0.17
C GLN A 147 -2.04 -12.38 0.20
N GLY A 148 -3.10 -12.08 0.93
CA GLY A 148 -4.27 -12.95 1.07
C GLY A 148 -4.07 -14.12 2.03
N ILE A 149 -2.94 -14.19 2.77
CA ILE A 149 -2.77 -15.12 3.89
C ILE A 149 -3.61 -14.61 5.06
N GLY A 150 -4.37 -15.50 5.71
CA GLY A 150 -5.27 -15.13 6.80
C GLY A 150 -6.52 -14.39 6.34
N VAL A 151 -6.97 -14.60 5.09
CA VAL A 151 -8.25 -14.13 4.57
C VAL A 151 -9.14 -15.32 4.30
N VAL A 152 -10.30 -15.38 4.97
CA VAL A 152 -11.24 -16.52 4.90
C VAL A 152 -12.61 -15.98 4.50
N LEU A 153 -13.25 -16.61 3.50
CA LEU A 153 -14.65 -16.43 3.21
C LEU A 153 -15.46 -17.43 4.07
N ALA A 154 -16.33 -16.91 4.91
CA ALA A 154 -17.27 -17.69 5.69
C ALA A 154 -18.65 -17.62 5.03
N GLU A 155 -19.09 -18.73 4.43
CA GLU A 155 -20.34 -18.79 3.66
C GLU A 155 -21.58 -18.88 4.56
N THR A 156 -21.41 -19.34 5.79
CA THR A 156 -22.48 -19.47 6.78
C THR A 156 -22.12 -18.80 8.09
N GLN A 157 -23.14 -18.42 8.86
CA GLN A 157 -22.97 -17.83 10.20
C GLN A 157 -22.21 -18.75 11.15
N GLN A 158 -22.49 -20.07 11.07
CA GLN A 158 -21.80 -21.06 11.88
C GLN A 158 -20.30 -21.14 11.53
N ALA A 159 -19.96 -21.13 10.24
CA ALA A 159 -18.56 -21.11 9.79
C ALA A 159 -17.85 -19.81 10.23
N ALA A 160 -18.54 -18.67 10.15
CA ALA A 160 -18.00 -17.40 10.61
C ALA A 160 -17.66 -17.43 12.12
N LYS A 161 -18.57 -17.91 12.95
CA LYS A 161 -18.34 -18.04 14.40
C LYS A 161 -17.13 -18.94 14.69
N SER A 162 -17.09 -20.13 14.08
CA SER A 162 -15.98 -21.09 14.30
C SER A 162 -14.62 -20.50 13.90
N VAL A 163 -14.54 -19.78 12.78
CA VAL A 163 -13.29 -19.15 12.32
C VAL A 163 -12.87 -18.01 13.25
N ILE A 164 -13.83 -17.17 13.67
CA ILE A 164 -13.57 -16.06 14.61
C ILE A 164 -13.05 -16.59 15.94
N GLU A 165 -13.70 -17.62 16.49
CA GLU A 165 -13.30 -18.26 17.75
C GLU A 165 -11.89 -18.87 17.64
N ALA A 166 -11.60 -19.59 16.53
CA ALA A 166 -10.30 -20.17 16.29
C ALA A 166 -9.18 -19.13 16.23
N PHE A 167 -9.37 -18.03 15.49
CA PHE A 167 -8.38 -16.97 15.40
C PHE A 167 -8.19 -16.22 16.72
N ARG A 168 -9.28 -15.99 17.46
CA ARG A 168 -9.19 -15.38 18.77
C ARG A 168 -8.55 -16.29 19.82
N GLY A 169 -8.76 -17.59 19.72
CA GLY A 169 -8.06 -18.58 20.54
C GLY A 169 -6.52 -18.55 20.34
N LEU A 170 -6.08 -18.07 19.18
CA LEU A 170 -4.67 -17.83 18.87
C LEU A 170 -4.22 -16.37 19.18
N ASP A 171 -5.02 -15.60 19.91
CA ASP A 171 -4.80 -14.17 20.22
C ASP A 171 -4.61 -13.28 18.98
N ALA A 172 -5.12 -13.71 17.81
CA ALA A 172 -5.00 -12.95 16.59
C ALA A 172 -6.03 -11.81 16.50
N ASN A 173 -5.59 -10.64 16.06
CA ASN A 173 -6.47 -9.52 15.74
C ASN A 173 -7.11 -9.73 14.38
N ILE A 174 -8.44 -9.63 14.31
CA ILE A 174 -9.24 -9.88 13.10
C ILE A 174 -10.12 -8.70 12.74
N LEU A 175 -10.37 -8.56 11.43
CA LEU A 175 -11.46 -7.77 10.88
C LEU A 175 -12.51 -8.73 10.31
N VAL A 176 -13.78 -8.39 10.52
CA VAL A 176 -14.91 -9.02 9.84
C VAL A 176 -15.45 -8.01 8.84
N GLN A 177 -15.67 -8.43 7.61
CA GLN A 177 -15.99 -7.54 6.52
C GLN A 177 -17.11 -8.09 5.65
N GLU A 178 -17.99 -7.22 5.19
CA GLU A 178 -18.97 -7.51 4.15
C GLU A 178 -18.31 -8.20 2.94
N PHE A 179 -18.94 -9.26 2.44
CA PHE A 179 -18.52 -9.89 1.20
C PHE A 179 -19.21 -9.22 0.01
N ILE A 180 -18.45 -8.55 -0.84
CA ILE A 180 -18.95 -7.90 -2.06
C ILE A 180 -19.13 -8.98 -3.14
N LYS A 181 -20.28 -9.63 -3.12
CA LYS A 181 -20.61 -10.77 -3.98
C LYS A 181 -20.58 -10.39 -5.46
N GLU A 182 -21.07 -9.21 -5.79
CA GLU A 182 -21.15 -8.67 -7.15
C GLU A 182 -19.78 -8.40 -7.78
N ALA A 183 -18.71 -8.31 -6.99
CA ALA A 183 -17.35 -8.23 -7.51
C ALA A 183 -16.89 -9.54 -8.20
N GLY A 184 -17.54 -10.68 -7.90
CA GLY A 184 -17.29 -11.95 -8.60
C GLY A 184 -15.84 -12.44 -8.54
N GLY A 185 -15.10 -12.20 -7.43
CA GLY A 185 -13.68 -12.54 -7.29
C GLY A 185 -12.76 -11.65 -8.12
N MET A 186 -13.26 -10.48 -8.56
CA MET A 186 -12.50 -9.49 -9.33
C MET A 186 -12.25 -8.24 -8.49
N ASP A 187 -11.08 -7.68 -8.60
CA ASP A 187 -10.77 -6.34 -8.11
C ASP A 187 -10.11 -5.45 -9.17
N ILE A 188 -10.03 -4.17 -8.86
CA ILE A 188 -9.35 -3.18 -9.70
C ILE A 188 -8.19 -2.60 -8.91
N ARG A 189 -6.97 -2.77 -9.43
CA ARG A 189 -5.80 -2.07 -8.91
C ARG A 189 -5.55 -0.80 -9.69
N CYS A 190 -5.65 0.33 -9.00
CA CYS A 190 -5.30 1.65 -9.51
C CYS A 190 -3.91 2.04 -9.04
N LEU A 191 -3.03 2.44 -9.95
CA LEU A 191 -1.76 3.08 -9.57
C LEU A 191 -1.95 4.60 -9.57
N VAL A 192 -1.88 5.16 -8.37
CA VAL A 192 -2.00 6.60 -8.13
C VAL A 192 -0.62 7.20 -8.00
N LEU A 193 -0.39 8.30 -8.70
CA LEU A 193 0.83 9.10 -8.65
C LEU A 193 0.44 10.57 -8.48
N GLY A 194 0.71 11.12 -7.30
CA GLY A 194 0.25 12.45 -6.90
C GLY A 194 -1.29 12.53 -6.88
N ASP A 195 -1.84 13.29 -7.81
CA ASP A 195 -3.27 13.54 -7.97
C ASP A 195 -3.91 12.80 -9.16
N LYS A 196 -3.20 11.82 -9.75
CA LYS A 196 -3.64 11.12 -10.96
C LYS A 196 -3.56 9.61 -10.82
N VAL A 197 -4.53 8.90 -11.40
CA VAL A 197 -4.39 7.47 -11.69
C VAL A 197 -3.66 7.36 -13.03
N ILE A 198 -2.45 6.82 -13.02
CA ILE A 198 -1.60 6.69 -14.21
C ILE A 198 -1.75 5.36 -14.94
N ALA A 199 -2.20 4.33 -14.24
CA ALA A 199 -2.51 3.01 -14.79
C ALA A 199 -3.57 2.31 -13.94
N ALA A 200 -4.39 1.45 -14.55
CA ALA A 200 -5.35 0.62 -13.85
C ALA A 200 -5.49 -0.74 -14.52
N MET A 201 -5.54 -1.79 -13.71
CA MET A 201 -5.78 -3.16 -14.16
C MET A 201 -6.89 -3.81 -13.33
N LYS A 202 -7.70 -4.63 -13.96
CA LYS A 202 -8.54 -5.60 -13.26
C LYS A 202 -7.73 -6.87 -13.00
N ARG A 203 -7.95 -7.45 -11.83
CA ARG A 203 -7.41 -8.77 -11.47
C ARG A 203 -8.58 -9.69 -11.23
N GLN A 204 -8.54 -10.88 -11.80
CA GLN A 204 -9.55 -11.92 -11.64
C GLN A 204 -8.92 -13.12 -10.96
N GLY A 205 -9.51 -13.59 -9.87
CA GLY A 205 -9.13 -14.84 -9.23
C GLY A 205 -9.33 -16.05 -10.15
N ALA A 206 -8.63 -17.14 -9.88
CA ALA A 206 -8.88 -18.42 -10.54
C ALA A 206 -10.33 -18.89 -10.29
N PRO A 207 -10.90 -19.74 -11.15
CA PRO A 207 -12.25 -20.27 -10.93
C PRO A 207 -12.40 -20.86 -9.52
N GLY A 208 -13.43 -20.46 -8.78
CA GLY A 208 -13.67 -20.86 -7.40
C GLY A 208 -12.86 -20.12 -6.33
N GLU A 209 -11.93 -19.24 -6.72
CA GLU A 209 -11.18 -18.40 -5.79
C GLU A 209 -11.80 -17.00 -5.72
N PHE A 210 -12.21 -16.58 -4.53
CA PHE A 210 -12.79 -15.24 -4.32
C PHE A 210 -11.74 -14.12 -4.21
N ARG A 211 -10.47 -14.49 -4.01
CA ARG A 211 -9.34 -13.55 -3.94
C ARG A 211 -8.73 -13.36 -5.32
N SER A 212 -8.52 -12.13 -5.70
CA SER A 212 -8.01 -11.72 -7.03
C SER A 212 -6.48 -11.66 -7.15
N ASN A 213 -5.75 -12.20 -6.18
CA ASN A 213 -4.29 -12.14 -6.13
C ASN A 213 -3.62 -12.88 -7.30
N LEU A 214 -2.81 -12.19 -8.11
CA LEU A 214 -2.12 -12.75 -9.27
C LEU A 214 -1.19 -13.93 -8.92
N HIS A 215 -0.56 -13.89 -7.73
CA HIS A 215 0.30 -14.97 -7.24
C HIS A 215 -0.45 -16.29 -6.96
N ARG A 216 -1.78 -16.28 -7.04
CA ARG A 216 -2.66 -17.47 -6.89
C ARG A 216 -3.24 -17.95 -8.20
N GLY A 217 -2.58 -17.66 -9.33
CA GLY A 217 -3.04 -18.05 -10.64
C GLY A 217 -4.11 -17.13 -11.26
N GLY A 218 -4.31 -15.96 -10.69
CA GLY A 218 -5.23 -14.96 -11.23
C GLY A 218 -4.75 -14.35 -12.54
N ALA A 219 -5.67 -13.82 -13.33
CA ALA A 219 -5.42 -13.10 -14.55
C ALA A 219 -5.49 -11.58 -14.33
N ALA A 220 -4.71 -10.82 -15.09
CA ALA A 220 -4.76 -9.36 -15.12
C ALA A 220 -5.02 -8.84 -16.54
N ALA A 221 -5.81 -7.78 -16.65
CA ALA A 221 -6.03 -7.08 -17.89
C ALA A 221 -6.23 -5.58 -17.63
N ARG A 222 -5.89 -4.75 -18.63
CA ARG A 222 -6.19 -3.31 -18.59
C ARG A 222 -7.69 -3.08 -18.37
N VAL A 223 -8.04 -2.08 -17.58
CA VAL A 223 -9.44 -1.71 -17.32
C VAL A 223 -9.65 -0.22 -17.53
N ARG A 224 -10.81 0.16 -18.05
CA ARG A 224 -11.26 1.55 -18.09
C ARG A 224 -11.99 1.85 -16.78
N LEU A 225 -11.54 2.88 -16.09
CA LEU A 225 -12.16 3.36 -14.85
C LEU A 225 -13.31 4.30 -15.14
N THR A 226 -14.36 4.22 -14.33
CA THR A 226 -15.36 5.28 -14.24
C THR A 226 -14.75 6.53 -13.58
N PRO A 227 -15.37 7.71 -13.77
CA PRO A 227 -14.97 8.92 -13.06
C PRO A 227 -14.99 8.74 -11.53
N GLU A 228 -15.96 8.02 -11.01
CA GLU A 228 -16.13 7.75 -9.59
C GLU A 228 -15.01 6.83 -9.04
N GLU A 229 -14.69 5.71 -9.73
CA GLU A 229 -13.58 4.82 -9.38
C GLU A 229 -12.25 5.59 -9.34
N ARG A 230 -12.01 6.44 -10.34
CA ARG A 230 -10.82 7.28 -10.41
C ARG A 230 -10.74 8.25 -9.23
N SER A 231 -11.84 8.94 -8.94
CA SER A 231 -11.93 9.88 -7.82
C SER A 231 -11.72 9.18 -6.48
N THR A 232 -12.36 8.02 -6.29
CA THR A 232 -12.24 7.21 -5.07
C THR A 232 -10.79 6.76 -4.84
N ALA A 233 -10.10 6.26 -5.88
CA ALA A 233 -8.71 5.86 -5.78
C ALA A 233 -7.79 7.03 -5.38
N ILE A 234 -7.96 8.20 -5.99
CA ILE A 234 -7.17 9.40 -5.68
C ILE A 234 -7.45 9.87 -4.24
N ARG A 235 -8.72 9.94 -3.84
CA ARG A 235 -9.11 10.33 -2.48
C ARG A 235 -8.53 9.38 -1.42
N ALA A 236 -8.52 8.07 -1.69
CA ALA A 236 -7.96 7.07 -0.80
C ALA A 236 -6.44 7.24 -0.63
N ALA A 237 -5.68 7.41 -1.72
CA ALA A 237 -4.24 7.68 -1.65
C ALA A 237 -3.93 8.97 -0.88
N LYS A 238 -4.67 10.06 -1.15
CA LYS A 238 -4.56 11.35 -0.44
C LYS A 238 -4.92 11.22 1.05
N ALA A 239 -5.93 10.42 1.40
CA ALA A 239 -6.31 10.19 2.78
C ALA A 239 -5.19 9.56 3.60
N MET A 240 -4.41 8.66 2.99
CA MET A 240 -3.22 8.07 3.61
C MET A 240 -2.00 9.02 3.59
N GLY A 241 -2.01 10.06 2.78
CA GLY A 241 -0.86 10.94 2.55
C GLY A 241 0.16 10.34 1.57
N LEU A 242 -0.23 9.34 0.78
CA LEU A 242 0.64 8.69 -0.19
C LEU A 242 0.67 9.44 -1.52
N ARG A 243 1.87 9.65 -2.04
CA ARG A 243 2.12 10.22 -3.37
C ARG A 243 2.24 9.14 -4.44
N VAL A 244 2.76 7.96 -4.06
CA VAL A 244 2.82 6.75 -4.90
C VAL A 244 2.02 5.67 -4.18
N ALA A 245 0.92 5.23 -4.75
CA ALA A 245 0.03 4.27 -4.11
C ALA A 245 -0.55 3.25 -5.11
N GLY A 246 -0.71 2.02 -4.65
CA GLY A 246 -1.61 1.06 -5.26
C GLY A 246 -2.92 1.04 -4.47
N VAL A 247 -4.03 1.38 -5.09
CA VAL A 247 -5.35 1.37 -4.47
C VAL A 247 -6.17 0.23 -5.07
N ASP A 248 -6.64 -0.67 -4.24
CA ASP A 248 -7.46 -1.81 -4.64
C ASP A 248 -8.92 -1.53 -4.36
N LEU A 249 -9.74 -1.58 -5.42
CA LEU A 249 -11.17 -1.28 -5.41
C LEU A 249 -11.98 -2.54 -5.76
N LEU A 250 -13.15 -2.66 -5.14
CA LEU A 250 -14.22 -3.54 -5.61
C LEU A 250 -15.36 -2.71 -6.20
N ARG A 251 -16.01 -3.24 -7.22
CA ARG A 251 -17.29 -2.75 -7.72
C ARG A 251 -18.41 -3.33 -6.88
N SER A 252 -19.14 -2.49 -6.17
CA SER A 252 -20.30 -2.88 -5.39
C SER A 252 -21.57 -2.24 -5.93
N ASN A 253 -22.73 -2.74 -5.48
CA ASN A 253 -24.05 -2.20 -5.86
C ASN A 253 -24.28 -0.79 -5.32
N HIS A 254 -23.44 -0.31 -4.38
CA HIS A 254 -23.51 1.02 -3.79
C HIS A 254 -22.28 1.90 -4.15
N GLY A 255 -21.61 1.57 -5.26
CA GLY A 255 -20.46 2.32 -5.77
C GLY A 255 -19.12 1.63 -5.54
N PRO A 256 -17.99 2.26 -5.92
CA PRO A 256 -16.68 1.68 -5.71
C PRO A 256 -16.28 1.71 -4.24
N VAL A 257 -15.84 0.57 -3.72
CA VAL A 257 -15.35 0.45 -2.34
C VAL A 257 -13.87 0.09 -2.31
N VAL A 258 -13.13 0.73 -1.40
CA VAL A 258 -11.67 0.53 -1.24
C VAL A 258 -11.41 -0.64 -0.32
N MET A 259 -10.66 -1.63 -0.80
CA MET A 259 -10.19 -2.74 0.03
C MET A 259 -8.93 -2.40 0.80
N GLU A 260 -7.95 -1.82 0.11
CA GLU A 260 -6.66 -1.46 0.71
C GLU A 260 -5.92 -0.38 -0.10
N VAL A 261 -5.00 0.30 0.56
CA VAL A 261 -4.09 1.28 -0.04
C VAL A 261 -2.66 0.88 0.25
N ASN A 262 -1.89 0.54 -0.80
CA ASN A 262 -0.54 0.02 -0.71
C ASN A 262 0.50 1.11 -0.96
N SER A 263 1.42 1.33 -0.01
CA SER A 263 2.53 2.30 -0.13
C SER A 263 3.70 1.83 -0.99
N SER A 264 3.78 0.54 -1.28
CA SER A 264 4.85 -0.05 -2.11
C SER A 264 4.24 -1.04 -3.11
N PRO A 265 3.39 -0.57 -4.06
CA PRO A 265 2.72 -1.45 -5.00
C PRO A 265 3.71 -2.18 -5.90
N GLY A 266 3.43 -3.46 -6.21
CA GLY A 266 4.16 -4.20 -7.24
C GLY A 266 3.89 -3.59 -8.62
N LEU A 267 4.94 -3.44 -9.43
CA LEU A 267 4.82 -2.83 -10.76
C LEU A 267 4.64 -3.86 -11.88
N GLU A 268 5.08 -5.10 -11.68
CA GLU A 268 5.11 -6.12 -12.74
C GLU A 268 3.74 -6.37 -13.38
N GLY A 269 2.74 -6.69 -12.58
CA GLY A 269 1.41 -7.03 -13.09
C GLY A 269 0.75 -5.87 -13.82
N ILE A 270 0.88 -4.64 -13.30
CA ILE A 270 0.25 -3.47 -13.90
C ILE A 270 0.99 -2.97 -15.15
N GLU A 271 2.33 -3.02 -15.20
CA GLU A 271 3.09 -2.69 -16.40
C GLU A 271 2.81 -3.69 -17.52
N LYS A 272 2.80 -5.01 -17.22
CA LYS A 272 2.44 -6.05 -18.19
C LYS A 272 1.01 -5.94 -18.71
N ALA A 273 0.04 -5.64 -17.85
CA ALA A 273 -1.36 -5.56 -18.22
C ALA A 273 -1.74 -4.27 -18.97
N THR A 274 -0.99 -3.18 -18.77
CA THR A 274 -1.35 -1.86 -19.29
C THR A 274 -0.37 -1.30 -20.32
N GLU A 275 0.82 -1.88 -20.42
CA GLU A 275 1.94 -1.41 -21.27
C GLU A 275 2.38 0.03 -20.92
N VAL A 276 2.06 0.49 -19.71
CA VAL A 276 2.46 1.81 -19.21
C VAL A 276 3.80 1.71 -18.50
N ASP A 277 4.77 2.55 -18.88
CA ASP A 277 6.04 2.72 -18.15
C ASP A 277 5.79 3.39 -16.79
N VAL A 278 5.35 2.58 -15.83
CA VAL A 278 5.00 3.04 -14.49
C VAL A 278 6.25 3.46 -13.73
N ALA A 279 7.32 2.67 -13.85
CA ALA A 279 8.59 2.97 -13.19
C ALA A 279 9.14 4.33 -13.66
N GLY A 280 9.15 4.58 -14.97
CA GLY A 280 9.58 5.86 -15.52
C GLY A 280 8.76 7.04 -15.02
N LYS A 281 7.42 6.90 -14.99
CA LYS A 281 6.55 7.96 -14.46
C LYS A 281 6.81 8.24 -12.97
N ILE A 282 7.15 7.23 -12.17
CA ILE A 282 7.53 7.42 -10.75
C ILE A 282 8.84 8.20 -10.67
N ILE A 283 9.84 7.87 -11.49
CA ILE A 283 11.12 8.61 -11.52
C ILE A 283 10.87 10.07 -11.92
N ASP A 284 10.12 10.31 -13.01
CA ASP A 284 9.78 11.66 -13.47
C ASP A 284 9.07 12.48 -12.38
N PHE A 285 8.16 11.84 -11.65
CA PHE A 285 7.47 12.47 -10.52
C PHE A 285 8.46 12.83 -9.39
N VAL A 286 9.35 11.92 -9.02
CA VAL A 286 10.36 12.15 -7.98
C VAL A 286 11.26 13.32 -8.38
N VAL A 287 11.79 13.32 -9.60
CA VAL A 287 12.66 14.40 -10.12
C VAL A 287 11.95 15.74 -10.06
N LYS A 288 10.70 15.79 -10.53
CA LYS A 288 9.90 17.03 -10.53
C LYS A 288 9.68 17.61 -9.14
N HIS A 289 9.50 16.77 -8.11
CA HIS A 289 9.15 17.21 -6.76
C HIS A 289 10.35 17.33 -5.81
N THR A 290 11.53 16.89 -6.25
CA THR A 290 12.78 17.03 -5.48
C THR A 290 13.45 18.39 -5.72
N SER A 291 13.21 19.05 -6.86
CA SER A 291 13.72 20.39 -7.12
C SER A 291 13.17 21.34 -6.07
N PRO A 292 14.02 22.12 -5.38
CA PRO A 292 13.57 22.97 -4.30
C PRO A 292 12.61 24.02 -4.84
N HIS A 293 11.33 23.89 -4.52
CA HIS A 293 10.42 25.03 -4.58
C HIS A 293 10.88 25.99 -3.47
N PRO A 294 11.15 27.26 -3.76
CA PRO A 294 11.67 28.21 -2.77
C PRO A 294 10.84 28.33 -1.49
N ASN A 295 9.57 27.89 -1.53
CA ASN A 295 8.59 27.99 -0.44
C ASN A 295 8.39 26.71 0.39
N ASP A 296 9.09 25.60 0.11
CA ASP A 296 8.87 24.33 0.82
C ASP A 296 9.80 24.09 2.03
N ARG A 297 10.73 25.02 2.30
CA ARG A 297 11.68 24.89 3.43
C ARG A 297 11.02 25.00 4.82
N ASP A 298 9.78 25.50 4.90
CA ASP A 298 9.10 25.77 6.18
C ASP A 298 7.95 24.81 6.53
N ARG A 299 7.79 23.70 5.83
CA ARG A 299 6.65 22.77 6.06
C ARG A 299 7.01 21.45 6.72
N ILE A 300 7.95 21.40 7.63
CA ILE A 300 8.02 20.33 8.63
C ILE A 300 7.15 20.77 9.82
N LYS A 301 5.83 20.63 9.67
CA LYS A 301 4.91 20.67 10.83
C LYS A 301 4.67 19.23 11.25
N TYR A 302 5.24 18.86 12.39
CA TYR A 302 5.02 17.62 13.12
C TYR A 302 3.59 17.54 13.67
#